data_1c4518bbf358e06c135eeb9f901a796a
#
_entry.id   1c4518bbf358e06c135eeb9f901a796a
#
_cell.length_a   1.000
_cell.length_b   1.000
_cell.length_c   1.000
_cell.angle_alpha   90.00
_cell.angle_beta   90.00
_cell.angle_gamma   90.00
#
_symmetry.space_group_name_H-M   'P 1'
#
loop_
_entity.id
_entity.type
_entity.pdbx_description
1 polymer ?
#
loop_
_entity_poly.entity_id
_entity_poly.type
_entity_poly.pdbx_seq_one_letter_code
_entity_poly.pdbx_strand_id
1 'polypeptide(L)'
;CIAILTACSGGKTSKNADGTPSTLKSRYLGYYRSDTDNATYFDETTNEFDFDVNKSTISDGTEIESHIKTYQVLSEDELASNFKGQAEKNKGEIKNTDTAVFYIGLISDDRNGNKDGKISVDEQRSVYQIILSNNGNSIKILSLGDDWDQFAFTGTAKD
;
A
#
# COMPACT_ATOMS: atom_id res chain seq x y z
N CYS A 1 -20.04 29.84 33.72
CA CYS A 1 -19.49 28.50 33.45
C CYS A 1 -19.14 28.38 31.98
N ILE A 2 -17.85 28.46 31.67
CA ILE A 2 -17.31 28.29 30.29
C ILE A 2 -16.88 26.82 30.21
N ALA A 3 -17.62 26.02 29.46
CA ALA A 3 -17.22 24.67 29.14
C ALA A 3 -16.13 24.70 28.05
N ILE A 4 -14.90 24.41 28.43
CA ILE A 4 -13.81 24.20 27.50
C ILE A 4 -14.00 22.79 26.89
N LEU A 5 -14.52 22.76 25.68
CA LEU A 5 -14.52 21.55 24.86
C LEU A 5 -13.08 21.31 24.36
N THR A 6 -12.38 20.45 25.09
CA THR A 6 -11.11 19.89 24.62
C THR A 6 -11.44 18.93 23.47
N ALA A 7 -11.35 19.40 22.24
CA ALA A 7 -11.40 18.55 21.07
C ALA A 7 -10.12 17.71 21.05
N CYS A 8 -10.19 16.48 21.59
CA CYS A 8 -9.25 15.43 21.24
C CYS A 8 -9.46 15.09 19.76
N SER A 9 -8.72 15.74 18.87
CA SER A 9 -8.65 15.34 17.48
C SER A 9 -7.72 14.14 17.31
N GLY A 10 -8.12 12.99 17.83
CA GLY A 10 -7.71 11.71 17.31
C GLY A 10 -8.45 11.50 15.99
N GLY A 11 -7.95 12.13 14.91
CA GLY A 11 -8.57 12.03 13.60
C GLY A 11 -8.57 10.57 13.15
N LYS A 12 -9.70 9.88 13.31
CA LYS A 12 -9.95 8.64 12.56
C LYS A 12 -9.94 9.03 11.11
N THR A 13 -8.84 8.73 10.43
CA THR A 13 -8.76 8.86 8.97
C THR A 13 -9.94 8.09 8.40
N SER A 14 -10.84 8.75 7.70
CA SER A 14 -11.97 8.08 7.05
C SER A 14 -11.41 7.06 6.05
N LYS A 15 -12.14 5.96 5.85
CA LYS A 15 -11.72 4.86 4.98
C LYS A 15 -12.68 4.71 3.82
N ASN A 16 -12.14 4.29 2.68
CA ASN A 16 -12.87 3.80 1.54
C ASN A 16 -13.51 2.43 1.86
N ALA A 17 -14.40 1.96 0.99
CA ALA A 17 -15.08 0.68 1.18
C ALA A 17 -14.12 -0.52 1.22
N ASP A 18 -13.00 -0.45 0.52
CA ASP A 18 -11.94 -1.46 0.49
C ASP A 18 -10.98 -1.42 1.70
N GLY A 19 -11.17 -0.47 2.61
CA GLY A 19 -10.36 -0.28 3.81
C GLY A 19 -9.17 0.66 3.63
N THR A 20 -8.89 1.14 2.42
CA THR A 20 -7.84 2.14 2.19
C THR A 20 -8.21 3.50 2.81
N PRO A 21 -7.23 4.34 3.18
CA PRO A 21 -7.52 5.71 3.62
C PRO A 21 -8.25 6.51 2.54
N SER A 22 -9.25 7.29 2.92
CA SER A 22 -10.02 8.15 1.98
C SER A 22 -9.16 9.23 1.31
N THR A 23 -7.96 9.48 1.81
CA THR A 23 -6.98 10.39 1.21
C THR A 23 -6.19 9.77 0.06
N LEU A 24 -6.30 8.44 -0.16
CA LEU A 24 -5.68 7.78 -1.28
C LEU A 24 -6.26 8.33 -2.60
N LYS A 25 -5.37 8.73 -3.52
CA LYS A 25 -5.75 9.20 -4.85
C LYS A 25 -5.71 8.05 -5.85
N SER A 26 -6.39 8.24 -6.97
CA SER A 26 -6.51 7.20 -8.00
C SER A 26 -5.23 7.00 -8.81
N ARG A 27 -4.39 8.03 -8.91
CA ARG A 27 -3.20 7.99 -9.76
C ARG A 27 -2.02 8.73 -9.14
N TYR A 28 -0.83 8.11 -9.23
CA TYR A 28 0.42 8.71 -8.81
C TYR A 28 1.49 8.56 -9.89
N LEU A 29 2.21 9.64 -10.16
CA LEU A 29 3.40 9.62 -10.99
C LEU A 29 4.64 9.83 -10.15
N GLY A 30 5.70 9.10 -10.48
CA GLY A 30 6.93 9.19 -9.72
C GLY A 30 8.05 8.38 -10.31
N TYR A 31 8.87 7.83 -9.46
CA TYR A 31 9.96 6.95 -9.84
C TYR A 31 10.08 5.82 -8.81
N TYR A 32 10.51 4.67 -9.28
CA TYR A 32 10.84 3.56 -8.41
C TYR A 32 12.35 3.41 -8.25
N ARG A 33 12.72 2.73 -7.21
CA ARG A 33 14.06 2.24 -6.95
C ARG A 33 13.95 0.77 -6.59
N SER A 34 14.70 -0.06 -7.31
CA SER A 34 14.94 -1.44 -6.95
C SER A 34 16.43 -1.64 -6.79
N ASP A 35 16.86 -2.26 -5.72
CA ASP A 35 18.26 -2.62 -5.49
C ASP A 35 18.59 -4.03 -6.03
N THR A 36 17.62 -4.69 -6.67
CA THR A 36 17.78 -6.05 -7.23
C THR A 36 17.22 -6.11 -8.65
N ASP A 37 17.87 -6.89 -9.51
CA ASP A 37 17.45 -7.13 -10.89
C ASP A 37 16.21 -8.05 -10.99
N ASN A 38 15.68 -8.51 -9.87
CA ASN A 38 14.49 -9.33 -9.83
C ASN A 38 13.27 -8.43 -9.71
N ALA A 39 12.72 -8.10 -10.86
CA ALA A 39 11.46 -7.38 -10.94
C ALA A 39 10.38 -8.13 -10.18
N THR A 40 9.76 -7.42 -9.32
CA THR A 40 8.53 -7.78 -8.67
C THR A 40 7.38 -7.79 -9.67
N TYR A 41 6.16 -7.90 -9.20
CA TYR A 41 4.93 -7.95 -10.02
C TYR A 41 4.69 -6.70 -10.89
N PHE A 42 5.52 -5.67 -10.80
CA PHE A 42 5.43 -4.44 -11.56
C PHE A 42 6.67 -4.27 -12.42
N ASP A 43 6.51 -3.70 -13.61
CA ASP A 43 7.61 -3.46 -14.55
C ASP A 43 8.65 -2.51 -13.94
N GLU A 44 9.94 -2.79 -14.16
CA GLU A 44 11.07 -1.96 -13.73
C GLU A 44 11.06 -0.54 -14.32
N THR A 45 10.27 -0.32 -15.36
CA THR A 45 10.11 0.99 -15.98
C THR A 45 8.91 1.76 -15.47
N THR A 46 8.18 1.21 -14.51
CA THR A 46 6.96 1.81 -13.98
C THR A 46 7.25 3.12 -13.29
N ASN A 47 6.69 4.19 -13.83
CA ASN A 47 6.71 5.53 -13.24
C ASN A 47 5.32 6.01 -12.81
N GLU A 48 4.33 5.12 -12.87
CA GLU A 48 2.93 5.40 -12.57
C GLU A 48 2.32 4.24 -11.78
N PHE A 49 1.46 4.58 -10.80
CA PHE A 49 0.59 3.63 -10.13
C PHE A 49 -0.83 4.16 -10.10
N ASP A 50 -1.76 3.32 -10.55
CA ASP A 50 -3.20 3.56 -10.52
C ASP A 50 -3.87 2.67 -9.48
N PHE A 51 -4.76 3.27 -8.67
CA PHE A 51 -5.57 2.58 -7.68
C PHE A 51 -7.05 2.69 -8.05
N ASP A 52 -7.75 1.56 -8.16
CA ASP A 52 -9.20 1.50 -8.23
C ASP A 52 -9.74 0.93 -6.92
N VAL A 53 -10.17 1.82 -6.02
CA VAL A 53 -10.68 1.44 -4.69
C VAL A 53 -12.01 0.69 -4.76
N ASN A 54 -12.78 0.82 -5.84
CA ASN A 54 -14.05 0.12 -6.01
C ASN A 54 -13.83 -1.35 -6.40
N LYS A 55 -12.72 -1.64 -7.09
CA LYS A 55 -12.32 -2.99 -7.49
C LYS A 55 -11.23 -3.57 -6.60
N SER A 56 -10.66 -2.77 -5.71
CA SER A 56 -9.48 -3.12 -4.91
C SER A 56 -8.32 -3.58 -5.80
N THR A 57 -8.00 -2.79 -6.83
CA THR A 57 -6.91 -3.09 -7.76
C THR A 57 -5.86 -2.00 -7.78
N ILE A 58 -4.62 -2.42 -8.02
CA ILE A 58 -3.46 -1.57 -8.28
C ILE A 58 -2.83 -1.99 -9.60
N SER A 59 -2.41 -1.03 -10.42
CA SER A 59 -1.73 -1.27 -11.69
C SER A 59 -0.56 -0.31 -11.86
N ASP A 60 0.33 -0.64 -12.77
CA ASP A 60 1.49 0.17 -13.14
C ASP A 60 1.22 1.19 -14.26
N GLY A 61 -0.04 1.55 -14.47
CA GLY A 61 -0.46 2.49 -15.49
C GLY A 61 -0.47 1.92 -16.91
N THR A 62 -0.07 0.66 -17.10
CA THR A 62 -0.22 -0.01 -18.41
C THR A 62 -1.60 -0.64 -18.53
N GLU A 63 -2.11 -0.75 -19.77
CA GLU A 63 -3.38 -1.43 -20.06
C GLU A 63 -3.23 -2.96 -20.11
N ILE A 64 -2.06 -3.49 -19.72
CA ILE A 64 -1.79 -4.92 -19.74
C ILE A 64 -2.51 -5.58 -18.56
N GLU A 65 -3.44 -6.47 -18.84
CA GLU A 65 -4.28 -7.13 -17.82
C GLU A 65 -3.45 -7.85 -16.73
N SER A 66 -2.33 -8.46 -17.11
CA SER A 66 -1.43 -9.12 -16.14
C SER A 66 -0.75 -8.15 -15.17
N HIS A 67 -0.74 -6.85 -15.46
CA HIS A 67 -0.18 -5.81 -14.59
C HIS A 67 -1.23 -5.21 -13.66
N ILE A 68 -2.50 -5.57 -13.81
CA ILE A 68 -3.56 -5.19 -12.87
C ILE A 68 -3.62 -6.26 -11.78
N LYS A 69 -3.34 -5.87 -10.55
CA LYS A 69 -3.32 -6.77 -9.39
C LYS A 69 -4.43 -6.44 -8.42
N THR A 70 -5.17 -7.45 -8.01
CA THR A 70 -6.13 -7.31 -6.92
C THR A 70 -5.38 -7.31 -5.59
N TYR A 71 -5.77 -6.44 -4.67
CA TYR A 71 -5.18 -6.38 -3.34
C TYR A 71 -6.22 -6.51 -2.23
N GLN A 72 -5.74 -6.85 -1.06
CA GLN A 72 -6.48 -6.77 0.20
C GLN A 72 -5.72 -5.84 1.14
N VAL A 73 -6.45 -4.94 1.81
CA VAL A 73 -5.88 -4.13 2.91
C VAL A 73 -5.72 -5.02 4.12
N LEU A 74 -4.51 -5.02 4.68
CA LEU A 74 -4.14 -5.78 5.87
C LEU A 74 -3.88 -4.81 7.03
N SER A 75 -4.30 -5.19 8.25
CA SER A 75 -3.82 -4.53 9.46
C SER A 75 -2.40 -5.02 9.79
N GLU A 76 -1.67 -4.27 10.62
CA GLU A 76 -0.34 -4.69 11.06
C GLU A 76 -0.38 -6.04 11.79
N ASP A 77 -1.45 -6.31 12.53
CA ASP A 77 -1.63 -7.58 13.24
C ASP A 77 -1.83 -8.78 12.32
N GLU A 78 -2.39 -8.55 11.14
CA GLU A 78 -2.61 -9.57 10.11
C GLU A 78 -1.36 -9.89 9.29
N LEU A 79 -0.28 -9.11 9.41
CA LEU A 79 0.95 -9.37 8.67
C LEU A 79 1.66 -10.64 9.18
N ALA A 80 2.25 -11.41 8.27
CA ALA A 80 3.18 -12.47 8.62
C ALA A 80 4.41 -11.92 9.33
N SER A 81 5.08 -12.73 10.15
CA SER A 81 6.17 -12.29 11.03
C SER A 81 7.33 -11.64 10.30
N ASN A 82 7.71 -12.16 9.12
CA ASN A 82 8.75 -11.61 8.27
C ASN A 82 8.36 -10.19 7.77
N PHE A 83 7.12 -9.99 7.34
CA PHE A 83 6.62 -8.70 6.89
C PHE A 83 6.50 -7.68 8.04
N LYS A 84 6.10 -8.13 9.23
CA LYS A 84 6.14 -7.28 10.44
C LYS A 84 7.56 -6.79 10.74
N GLY A 85 8.54 -7.68 10.65
CA GLY A 85 9.95 -7.34 10.86
C GLY A 85 10.45 -6.28 9.87
N GLN A 86 10.07 -6.39 8.60
CA GLN A 86 10.45 -5.41 7.59
C GLN A 86 9.67 -4.08 7.78
N ALA A 87 8.40 -4.13 8.11
CA ALA A 87 7.61 -2.93 8.42
C ALA A 87 8.21 -2.16 9.60
N GLU A 88 8.71 -2.86 10.62
CA GLU A 88 9.41 -2.25 11.75
C GLU A 88 10.71 -1.55 11.32
N LYS A 89 11.52 -2.19 10.47
CA LYS A 89 12.74 -1.57 9.89
C LYS A 89 12.39 -0.30 9.11
N ASN A 90 11.27 -0.29 8.40
CA ASN A 90 10.83 0.85 7.59
C ASN A 90 10.25 2.00 8.43
N LYS A 91 10.13 1.87 9.74
CA LYS A 91 9.60 2.98 10.60
C LYS A 91 10.41 4.27 10.47
N GLY A 92 11.70 4.17 10.15
CA GLY A 92 12.53 5.33 9.86
C GLY A 92 12.10 6.14 8.61
N GLU A 93 11.36 5.52 7.69
CA GLU A 93 10.81 6.16 6.51
C GLU A 93 9.51 6.93 6.81
N ILE A 94 8.88 6.64 7.96
CA ILE A 94 7.63 7.29 8.39
C ILE A 94 7.99 8.60 9.09
N LYS A 95 7.46 9.71 8.61
CA LYS A 95 7.68 11.05 9.15
C LYS A 95 6.45 11.56 9.87
N ASN A 96 6.62 12.52 10.77
CA ASN A 96 5.51 13.17 11.48
C ASN A 96 4.51 13.90 10.55
N THR A 97 4.93 14.18 9.31
CA THR A 97 4.09 14.79 8.27
C THR A 97 3.25 13.78 7.51
N ASP A 98 3.45 12.48 7.75
CA ASP A 98 2.71 11.44 7.07
C ASP A 98 1.28 11.38 7.63
N THR A 99 0.32 11.27 6.72
CA THR A 99 -1.10 11.37 7.04
C THR A 99 -1.75 10.00 7.21
N ALA A 100 -1.21 8.97 6.58
CA ALA A 100 -1.67 7.60 6.73
C ALA A 100 -0.59 6.60 6.36
N VAL A 101 -0.58 5.47 7.07
CA VAL A 101 0.22 4.29 6.76
C VAL A 101 -0.71 3.10 6.73
N PHE A 102 -0.65 2.29 5.69
CA PHE A 102 -1.44 1.09 5.56
C PHE A 102 -0.69 0.01 4.76
N TYR A 103 -1.22 -1.20 4.77
CA TYR A 103 -0.60 -2.36 4.14
C TYR A 103 -1.56 -2.98 3.14
N ILE A 104 -1.04 -3.42 2.00
CA ILE A 104 -1.79 -4.20 1.03
C ILE A 104 -1.05 -5.51 0.73
N GLY A 105 -1.80 -6.60 0.67
CA GLY A 105 -1.33 -7.87 0.15
C GLY A 105 -1.91 -8.11 -1.23
N LEU A 106 -1.08 -8.48 -2.21
CA LEU A 106 -1.56 -8.84 -3.55
C LEU A 106 -2.16 -10.23 -3.53
N ILE A 107 -3.31 -10.38 -4.19
CA ILE A 107 -4.00 -11.66 -4.36
C ILE A 107 -3.52 -12.27 -5.68
N SER A 108 -2.98 -13.50 -5.64
CA SER A 108 -2.62 -14.21 -6.86
C SER A 108 -3.84 -14.87 -7.49
N ASP A 109 -3.89 -14.90 -8.83
CA ASP A 109 -5.00 -15.46 -9.61
C ASP A 109 -5.15 -16.99 -9.46
N ASP A 110 -4.11 -17.67 -8.97
CA ASP A 110 -4.06 -19.14 -8.82
C ASP A 110 -4.86 -19.71 -7.63
N ARG A 111 -5.63 -18.86 -6.95
CA ARG A 111 -6.32 -19.27 -5.73
C ARG A 111 -7.68 -19.89 -5.98
N ASN A 112 -7.68 -21.12 -6.40
CA ASN A 112 -8.86 -21.98 -6.44
C ASN A 112 -9.27 -22.52 -5.05
N GLY A 113 -9.25 -21.70 -3.99
CA GLY A 113 -9.52 -22.31 -2.69
C GLY A 113 -10.10 -21.44 -1.58
N ASN A 114 -9.96 -20.15 -1.63
CA ASN A 114 -10.43 -19.33 -0.52
C ASN A 114 -11.79 -18.69 -0.85
N LYS A 115 -12.86 -19.32 -0.38
CA LYS A 115 -14.25 -18.87 -0.61
C LYS A 115 -14.57 -17.49 -0.03
N ASP A 116 -13.73 -16.98 0.87
CA ASP A 116 -13.95 -15.71 1.57
C ASP A 116 -13.10 -14.55 0.99
N GLY A 117 -12.26 -14.82 -0.03
CA GLY A 117 -11.45 -13.80 -0.68
C GLY A 117 -10.40 -13.13 0.22
N LYS A 118 -10.17 -13.65 1.42
CA LYS A 118 -9.19 -13.12 2.37
C LYS A 118 -7.86 -13.85 2.27
N ILE A 119 -6.78 -13.06 2.31
CA ILE A 119 -5.42 -13.60 2.36
C ILE A 119 -5.13 -14.04 3.79
N SER A 120 -4.91 -15.33 4.01
CA SER A 120 -4.39 -15.80 5.29
C SER A 120 -2.90 -15.48 5.44
N VAL A 121 -2.39 -15.51 6.67
CA VAL A 121 -0.97 -15.24 6.98
C VAL A 121 -0.03 -16.12 6.15
N ASP A 122 -0.36 -17.41 5.99
CA ASP A 122 0.45 -18.38 5.25
C ASP A 122 0.42 -18.18 3.73
N GLU A 123 -0.55 -17.41 3.24
CA GLU A 123 -0.75 -17.12 1.83
C GLU A 123 -0.16 -15.79 1.39
N GLN A 124 0.33 -14.98 2.33
CA GLN A 124 0.97 -13.70 2.01
C GLN A 124 2.27 -13.95 1.24
N ARG A 125 2.39 -13.37 0.05
CA ARG A 125 3.58 -13.47 -0.80
C ARG A 125 4.13 -12.10 -1.15
N SER A 126 3.27 -11.18 -1.59
CA SER A 126 3.63 -9.84 -2.00
C SER A 126 2.85 -8.85 -1.17
N VAL A 127 3.50 -8.26 -0.20
CA VAL A 127 2.93 -7.29 0.74
C VAL A 127 3.69 -5.99 0.63
N TYR A 128 2.95 -4.90 0.60
CA TYR A 128 3.50 -3.54 0.49
C TYR A 128 3.03 -2.68 1.64
N GLN A 129 3.94 -1.88 2.15
CA GLN A 129 3.66 -0.78 3.05
C GLN A 129 3.46 0.49 2.23
N ILE A 130 2.35 1.17 2.43
CA ILE A 130 2.02 2.40 1.73
C ILE A 130 1.96 3.53 2.72
N ILE A 131 2.68 4.60 2.43
CA ILE A 131 2.78 5.80 3.25
C ILE A 131 2.25 6.97 2.43
N LEU A 132 1.19 7.60 2.92
CA LEU A 132 0.62 8.81 2.33
C LEU A 132 1.05 10.02 3.14
N SER A 133 1.43 11.08 2.46
CA SER A 133 1.72 12.38 3.05
C SER A 133 1.03 13.51 2.27
N ASN A 134 1.07 14.71 2.83
CA ASN A 134 0.46 15.88 2.21
C ASN A 134 -1.00 15.63 1.78
N ASN A 135 -1.79 15.07 2.71
CA ASN A 135 -3.21 14.72 2.49
C ASN A 135 -3.44 13.82 1.26
N GLY A 136 -2.56 12.84 1.08
CA GLY A 136 -2.62 11.88 -0.02
C GLY A 136 -2.02 12.37 -1.34
N ASN A 137 -1.51 13.60 -1.40
CA ASN A 137 -0.87 14.11 -2.62
C ASN A 137 0.52 13.52 -2.86
N SER A 138 1.12 12.90 -1.85
CA SER A 138 2.39 12.20 -1.97
C SER A 138 2.25 10.77 -1.47
N ILE A 139 2.91 9.83 -2.13
CA ILE A 139 2.89 8.41 -1.80
C ILE A 139 4.30 7.83 -1.78
N LYS A 140 4.53 6.89 -0.87
CA LYS A 140 5.60 5.90 -0.96
C LYS A 140 4.98 4.52 -0.92
N ILE A 141 5.50 3.63 -1.76
CA ILE A 141 5.12 2.21 -1.78
C ILE A 141 6.41 1.42 -1.55
N LEU A 142 6.46 0.69 -0.46
CA LEU A 142 7.63 -0.10 -0.04
C LEU A 142 7.26 -1.57 -0.01
N SER A 143 8.02 -2.43 -0.67
CA SER A 143 7.86 -3.87 -0.51
C SER A 143 8.26 -4.29 0.90
N LEU A 144 7.55 -5.26 1.46
CA LEU A 144 7.87 -5.89 2.74
C LEU A 144 8.52 -7.28 2.56
N GLY A 145 8.90 -7.63 1.34
CA GLY A 145 9.60 -8.87 1.02
C GLY A 145 10.98 -8.98 1.67
N ASP A 146 11.60 -10.14 1.51
CA ASP A 146 12.97 -10.38 1.94
C ASP A 146 13.96 -9.49 1.17
N ASP A 147 15.22 -9.47 1.59
CA ASP A 147 16.29 -8.64 1.02
C ASP A 147 16.48 -8.77 -0.51
N TRP A 148 15.82 -9.74 -1.13
CA TRP A 148 15.82 -10.00 -2.58
C TRP A 148 14.74 -9.23 -3.36
N ASP A 149 13.81 -8.58 -2.67
CA ASP A 149 12.66 -7.91 -3.25
C ASP A 149 12.50 -6.51 -2.65
N GLN A 150 13.53 -5.69 -2.81
CA GLN A 150 13.50 -4.31 -2.32
C GLN A 150 12.98 -3.36 -3.38
N PHE A 151 11.66 -3.28 -3.47
CA PHE A 151 10.98 -2.29 -4.29
C PHE A 151 10.60 -1.07 -3.45
N ALA A 152 10.89 0.10 -3.96
CA ALA A 152 10.44 1.36 -3.39
C ALA A 152 10.01 2.31 -4.51
N PHE A 153 8.78 2.80 -4.42
CA PHE A 153 8.25 3.83 -5.31
C PHE A 153 7.97 5.10 -4.52
N THR A 154 8.28 6.23 -5.11
CA THR A 154 7.93 7.55 -4.59
C THR A 154 7.23 8.34 -5.67
N GLY A 155 6.03 8.84 -5.38
CA GLY A 155 5.21 9.54 -6.36
C GLY A 155 4.39 10.67 -5.78
N THR A 156 3.85 11.47 -6.70
CA THR A 156 2.88 12.53 -6.42
C THR A 156 1.60 12.27 -7.17
N ALA A 157 0.47 12.61 -6.53
CA ALA A 157 -0.84 12.45 -7.13
C ALA A 157 -0.94 13.29 -8.41
N LYS A 158 -1.61 12.73 -9.41
CA LYS A 158 -1.97 13.40 -10.64
C LYS A 158 -3.49 13.48 -10.73
N ASP A 159 -3.96 14.68 -10.97
CA ASP A 159 -5.39 14.95 -11.22
C ASP A 159 -5.84 14.43 -12.59
#